data_2ab90eeefc9302a7c1ab95059caf6b8a
#
_entry.id   2ab90eeefc9302a7c1ab95059caf6b8a
#
_cell.length_a   1.000
_cell.length_b   1.000
_cell.length_c   1.000
_cell.angle_alpha   90.00
_cell.angle_beta   90.00
_cell.angle_gamma   90.00
#
_symmetry.space_group_name_H-M   'P 1'
#
loop_
_entity.id
_entity.type
_entity.pdbx_description
1 polymer ?
#
loop_
_entity_poly.entity_id
_entity_poly.type
_entity_poly.pdbx_seq_one_letter_code
_entity_poly.pdbx_strand_id
1 'polypeptide(L)'
;MILTVTMNPSVDISYPLEKFNLDTVNRVVKVSKTPGGKGLNVTRVLKQLNDEVVATGFIGGALGTDIQKKLLEKGIKNNFFEISGETRNCIAILHEGNQTEILEKGPTITKSESDNFLEHFEKLVKSKEIKIIAISGSLPDGLEINYYSKMIEICEKYKKSVVLDCSGKALLEVLKNKYKPKVIKPNTEELSQLIGKDVSKNPDELKKVLKDKLFEKIEWIIVSLGADGAFAKHNDKFYKVNVPNIKVVNPVGSGDSTVAGITSAIHENASDQDLLRKANVLGMLNAMEKLTGFVNLENYDKLFNEVEILEI
;
A
#
# COMPACT_ATOMS: atom_id res chain seq x y z
N MET A 1 -4.77 17.61 -0.08
CA MET A 1 -3.74 16.87 0.70
C MET A 1 -4.20 15.45 0.94
N ILE A 2 -3.29 14.50 0.86
CA ILE A 2 -3.52 13.05 1.06
C ILE A 2 -3.01 12.66 2.44
N LEU A 3 -3.78 11.86 3.19
CA LEU A 3 -3.33 11.23 4.44
C LEU A 3 -2.98 9.77 4.17
N THR A 4 -1.75 9.38 4.46
CA THR A 4 -1.32 7.97 4.38
C THR A 4 -1.20 7.37 5.76
N VAL A 5 -1.68 6.14 5.91
CA VAL A 5 -1.71 5.44 7.21
C VAL A 5 -0.89 4.15 7.12
N THR A 6 0.06 4.01 8.03
CA THR A 6 0.88 2.80 8.21
C THR A 6 0.77 2.33 9.64
N MET A 7 -0.04 1.28 9.88
CA MET A 7 -0.30 0.83 11.26
C MET A 7 0.88 0.07 11.88
N ASN A 8 1.73 -0.56 11.07
CA ASN A 8 2.88 -1.32 11.53
C ASN A 8 4.14 -0.95 10.72
N PRO A 9 4.61 0.31 10.82
CA PRO A 9 5.80 0.78 10.11
C PRO A 9 7.05 0.02 10.52
N SER A 10 8.10 0.12 9.73
CA SER A 10 9.38 -0.52 9.97
C SER A 10 10.55 0.38 9.54
N VAL A 11 11.72 0.10 10.05
CA VAL A 11 12.96 0.50 9.39
C VAL A 11 13.33 -0.63 8.44
N ASP A 12 13.19 -0.40 7.13
CA ASP A 12 13.57 -1.38 6.12
C ASP A 12 15.08 -1.32 5.89
N ILE A 13 15.76 -2.43 6.16
CA ILE A 13 17.21 -2.58 6.09
C ILE A 13 17.55 -3.48 4.92
N SER A 14 18.37 -3.01 3.98
CA SER A 14 18.85 -3.82 2.87
C SER A 14 20.32 -4.15 3.05
N TYR A 15 20.63 -5.45 3.00
CA TYR A 15 21.97 -6.03 3.06
C TYR A 15 22.34 -6.67 1.73
N PRO A 16 23.01 -5.95 0.81
CA PRO A 16 23.51 -6.55 -0.43
C PRO A 16 24.75 -7.38 -0.13
N LEU A 17 24.71 -8.65 -0.53
CA LEU A 17 25.80 -9.64 -0.45
C LEU A 17 26.00 -10.28 -1.83
N GLU A 18 27.23 -10.60 -2.18
CA GLU A 18 27.51 -11.43 -3.37
C GLU A 18 27.00 -12.86 -3.16
N LYS A 19 27.19 -13.39 -1.95
CA LYS A 19 26.73 -14.70 -1.52
C LYS A 19 26.27 -14.65 -0.07
N PHE A 20 25.15 -15.30 0.22
CA PHE A 20 24.66 -15.49 1.58
C PHE A 20 25.03 -16.89 2.08
N ASN A 21 25.92 -16.96 3.05
CA ASN A 21 26.41 -18.21 3.63
C ASN A 21 25.73 -18.46 4.97
N LEU A 22 25.19 -19.68 5.16
CA LEU A 22 24.65 -20.13 6.43
C LEU A 22 25.77 -20.56 7.36
N ASP A 23 25.51 -20.49 8.67
CA ASP A 23 26.38 -20.95 9.74
C ASP A 23 27.77 -20.29 9.74
N THR A 24 27.86 -19.04 9.28
CA THR A 24 29.10 -18.26 9.24
C THR A 24 28.83 -16.76 9.29
N VAL A 25 29.91 -15.96 9.42
CA VAL A 25 29.82 -14.50 9.41
C VAL A 25 29.69 -13.97 7.98
N ASN A 26 28.60 -13.27 7.70
CA ASN A 26 28.42 -12.49 6.49
C ASN A 26 28.69 -11.02 6.78
N ARG A 27 29.64 -10.40 6.08
CA ARG A 27 30.01 -8.98 6.28
C ARG A 27 29.38 -8.12 5.17
N VAL A 28 28.54 -7.16 5.57
CA VAL A 28 27.86 -6.24 4.67
C VAL A 28 28.65 -4.93 4.59
N VAL A 29 29.03 -4.50 3.38
CA VAL A 29 29.79 -3.27 3.15
C VAL A 29 28.87 -2.04 3.02
N LYS A 30 27.76 -2.19 2.33
CA LYS A 30 26.77 -1.12 2.11
C LYS A 30 25.45 -1.50 2.76
N VAL A 31 25.02 -0.69 3.71
CA VAL A 31 23.72 -0.87 4.36
C VAL A 31 22.82 0.29 3.98
N SER A 32 21.61 -0.02 3.49
CA SER A 32 20.57 0.98 3.28
C SER A 32 19.51 0.84 4.38
N LYS A 33 19.09 1.96 4.97
CA LYS A 33 18.01 2.00 5.97
C LYS A 33 16.99 3.06 5.54
N THR A 34 15.77 2.63 5.26
CA THR A 34 14.68 3.51 4.81
C THR A 34 13.44 3.39 5.68
N PRO A 35 12.66 4.47 5.85
CA PRO A 35 11.32 4.35 6.43
C PRO A 35 10.50 3.36 5.62
N GLY A 36 10.00 2.30 6.24
CA GLY A 36 9.35 1.18 5.60
C GLY A 36 7.96 0.87 6.12
N GLY A 37 7.39 -0.18 5.54
CA GLY A 37 5.99 -0.54 5.65
C GLY A 37 5.17 0.00 4.46
N LYS A 38 4.16 -0.77 4.04
CA LYS A 38 3.40 -0.51 2.79
C LYS A 38 2.90 0.94 2.69
N GLY A 39 2.27 1.48 3.74
CA GLY A 39 1.77 2.86 3.72
C GLY A 39 2.88 3.91 3.57
N LEU A 40 4.08 3.68 4.14
CA LEU A 40 5.22 4.58 3.94
C LEU A 40 5.83 4.45 2.54
N ASN A 41 5.74 3.28 1.90
CA ASN A 41 6.08 3.13 0.49
C ASN A 41 5.12 3.98 -0.38
N VAL A 42 3.81 3.88 -0.13
CA VAL A 42 2.79 4.74 -0.76
C VAL A 42 3.12 6.22 -0.55
N THR A 43 3.45 6.62 0.68
CA THR A 43 3.81 8.00 1.03
C THR A 43 4.98 8.52 0.19
N ARG A 44 6.04 7.71 0.06
CA ARG A 44 7.24 8.10 -0.69
C ARG A 44 6.96 8.26 -2.18
N VAL A 45 6.15 7.39 -2.76
CA VAL A 45 5.77 7.49 -4.18
C VAL A 45 4.89 8.72 -4.41
N LEU A 46 3.88 8.97 -3.57
CA LEU A 46 3.06 10.19 -3.65
C LEU A 46 3.92 11.47 -3.58
N LYS A 47 4.93 11.48 -2.70
CA LYS A 47 5.85 12.62 -2.62
C LYS A 47 6.67 12.83 -3.89
N GLN A 48 7.08 11.74 -4.57
CA GLN A 48 7.80 11.81 -5.85
C GLN A 48 6.90 12.32 -6.99
N LEU A 49 5.57 12.13 -6.88
CA LEU A 49 4.57 12.72 -7.77
C LEU A 49 4.28 14.20 -7.45
N ASN A 50 4.95 14.79 -6.46
CA ASN A 50 4.69 16.12 -5.93
C ASN A 50 3.32 16.29 -5.26
N ASP A 51 2.65 15.21 -4.87
CA ASP A 51 1.44 15.29 -4.07
C ASP A 51 1.72 15.87 -2.68
N GLU A 52 0.77 16.65 -2.17
CA GLU A 52 0.79 17.06 -0.77
C GLU A 52 0.33 15.91 0.12
N VAL A 53 1.28 15.30 0.86
CA VAL A 53 1.03 14.12 1.68
C VAL A 53 1.44 14.35 3.13
N VAL A 54 0.66 13.75 4.04
CA VAL A 54 0.96 13.63 5.48
C VAL A 54 0.90 12.15 5.84
N ALA A 55 1.96 11.65 6.50
CA ALA A 55 2.02 10.28 6.99
C ALA A 55 1.58 10.19 8.45
N THR A 56 0.83 9.13 8.80
CA THR A 56 0.45 8.81 10.18
C THR A 56 0.45 7.28 10.41
N GLY A 57 0.30 6.88 11.65
CA GLY A 57 0.30 5.50 12.13
C GLY A 57 0.92 5.43 13.51
N PHE A 58 1.30 4.23 13.95
CA PHE A 58 2.03 4.03 15.20
C PHE A 58 3.52 4.11 14.99
N ILE A 59 4.23 4.77 15.89
CA ILE A 59 5.68 4.69 15.98
C ILE A 59 6.11 4.67 17.47
N GLY A 60 7.27 4.12 17.76
CA GLY A 60 7.82 4.17 19.10
C GLY A 60 9.32 3.94 19.12
N GLY A 61 9.94 4.39 20.20
CA GLY A 61 11.36 4.22 20.48
C GLY A 61 12.30 4.95 19.51
N ALA A 62 13.55 4.51 19.49
CA ALA A 62 14.60 5.13 18.68
C ALA A 62 14.37 4.94 17.16
N LEU A 63 13.87 3.77 16.76
CA LEU A 63 13.57 3.48 15.34
C LEU A 63 12.40 4.32 14.84
N GLY A 64 11.36 4.55 15.66
CA GLY A 64 10.27 5.46 15.33
C GLY A 64 10.74 6.90 15.11
N THR A 65 11.62 7.39 15.99
CA THR A 65 12.24 8.72 15.86
C THR A 65 13.09 8.83 14.59
N ASP A 66 13.85 7.78 14.22
CA ASP A 66 14.64 7.74 12.97
C ASP A 66 13.72 7.80 11.73
N ILE A 67 12.59 7.10 11.75
CA ILE A 67 11.58 7.18 10.66
C ILE A 67 11.08 8.60 10.48
N GLN A 68 10.65 9.27 11.56
CA GLN A 68 10.15 10.65 11.49
C GLN A 68 11.20 11.60 10.92
N LYS A 69 12.43 11.52 11.42
CA LYS A 69 13.55 12.34 10.96
C LYS A 69 13.79 12.17 9.46
N LYS A 70 13.89 10.91 8.99
CA LYS A 70 14.12 10.60 7.57
C LYS A 70 12.98 11.05 6.65
N LEU A 71 11.74 11.01 7.14
CA LEU A 71 10.60 11.55 6.38
C LEU A 71 10.70 13.07 6.25
N LEU A 72 11.02 13.77 7.34
CA LEU A 72 11.21 15.23 7.32
C LEU A 72 12.37 15.65 6.40
N GLU A 73 13.49 14.94 6.42
CA GLU A 73 14.63 15.15 5.52
C GLU A 73 14.23 15.04 4.03
N LYS A 74 13.21 14.22 3.73
CA LYS A 74 12.62 14.10 2.38
C LYS A 74 11.48 15.10 2.11
N GLY A 75 11.24 16.06 3.00
CA GLY A 75 10.14 17.02 2.89
C GLY A 75 8.76 16.39 3.00
N ILE A 76 8.64 15.25 3.69
CA ILE A 76 7.38 14.56 3.94
C ILE A 76 6.87 14.94 5.33
N LYS A 77 5.74 15.63 5.40
CA LYS A 77 5.04 15.94 6.65
C LYS A 77 4.57 14.64 7.29
N ASN A 78 4.66 14.56 8.61
CA ASN A 78 4.15 13.40 9.34
C ASN A 78 3.52 13.83 10.67
N ASN A 79 2.58 13.03 11.15
CA ASN A 79 1.90 13.20 12.42
C ASN A 79 1.54 11.82 12.96
N PHE A 80 2.57 11.12 13.44
CA PHE A 80 2.43 9.78 14.01
C PHE A 80 1.94 9.84 15.45
N PHE A 81 1.29 8.76 15.87
CA PHE A 81 0.95 8.51 17.27
C PHE A 81 2.09 7.72 17.91
N GLU A 82 2.65 8.26 18.99
CA GLU A 82 3.75 7.63 19.71
C GLU A 82 3.23 6.55 20.65
N ILE A 83 3.87 5.38 20.64
CA ILE A 83 3.56 4.22 21.45
C ILE A 83 4.75 3.86 22.35
N SER A 84 4.49 3.09 23.40
CA SER A 84 5.51 2.63 24.35
C SER A 84 6.45 1.57 23.76
N GLY A 85 5.98 0.77 22.78
CA GLY A 85 6.76 -0.28 22.15
C GLY A 85 7.72 0.28 21.08
N GLU A 86 8.83 -0.43 20.84
CA GLU A 86 9.80 -0.08 19.79
C GLU A 86 9.25 -0.40 18.40
N THR A 87 9.41 0.51 17.45
CA THR A 87 9.18 0.25 16.04
C THR A 87 10.10 -0.87 15.54
N ARG A 88 9.61 -1.71 14.63
CA ARG A 88 10.30 -2.91 14.13
C ARG A 88 11.32 -2.63 13.05
N ASN A 89 12.24 -3.59 12.84
CA ASN A 89 13.05 -3.69 11.63
C ASN A 89 12.43 -4.70 10.65
N CYS A 90 12.66 -4.47 9.36
CA CYS A 90 12.45 -5.46 8.31
C CYS A 90 13.73 -5.55 7.50
N ILE A 91 14.35 -6.72 7.46
CA ILE A 91 15.66 -6.92 6.85
C ILE A 91 15.48 -7.69 5.55
N ALA A 92 16.01 -7.14 4.45
CA ALA A 92 16.12 -7.81 3.17
C ALA A 92 17.60 -8.11 2.88
N ILE A 93 17.93 -9.39 2.78
CA ILE A 93 19.25 -9.87 2.37
C ILE A 93 19.18 -10.12 0.86
N LEU A 94 19.88 -9.30 0.08
CA LEU A 94 19.96 -9.41 -1.38
C LEU A 94 21.20 -10.23 -1.72
N HIS A 95 21.03 -11.39 -2.36
CA HIS A 95 22.14 -12.29 -2.65
C HIS A 95 21.87 -13.13 -3.91
N GLU A 96 22.87 -13.35 -4.73
CA GLU A 96 22.82 -14.29 -5.87
C GLU A 96 21.58 -14.12 -6.76
N GLY A 97 21.10 -12.87 -6.92
CA GLY A 97 19.87 -12.57 -7.66
C GLY A 97 18.56 -12.89 -6.93
N ASN A 98 18.64 -13.32 -5.66
CA ASN A 98 17.52 -13.61 -4.78
C ASN A 98 17.38 -12.58 -3.66
N GLN A 99 16.26 -12.64 -2.95
CA GLN A 99 16.00 -11.86 -1.74
C GLN A 99 15.49 -12.78 -0.63
N THR A 100 16.16 -12.75 0.53
CA THR A 100 15.71 -13.41 1.76
C THR A 100 15.31 -12.35 2.76
N GLU A 101 14.11 -12.47 3.32
CA GLU A 101 13.56 -11.49 4.25
C GLU A 101 13.50 -12.01 5.68
N ILE A 102 13.85 -11.15 6.65
CA ILE A 102 13.67 -11.36 8.07
C ILE A 102 12.80 -10.20 8.57
N LEU A 103 11.55 -10.49 8.87
CA LEU A 103 10.57 -9.48 9.23
C LEU A 103 10.23 -9.61 10.71
N GLU A 104 10.59 -8.61 11.49
CA GLU A 104 10.13 -8.53 12.88
C GLU A 104 8.61 -8.29 12.91
N LYS A 105 7.95 -8.87 13.90
CA LYS A 105 6.50 -8.80 14.08
C LYS A 105 6.02 -7.38 14.38
N GLY A 106 6.84 -6.61 15.07
CA GLY A 106 6.52 -5.28 15.57
C GLY A 106 5.96 -5.29 16.99
N PRO A 107 5.71 -4.10 17.55
CA PRO A 107 5.22 -3.94 18.91
C PRO A 107 3.78 -4.43 19.07
N THR A 108 3.42 -4.87 20.27
CA THR A 108 2.03 -5.14 20.62
C THR A 108 1.39 -3.84 21.13
N ILE A 109 0.31 -3.42 20.49
CA ILE A 109 -0.42 -2.20 20.83
C ILE A 109 -1.35 -2.47 22.01
N THR A 110 -1.26 -1.65 23.05
CA THR A 110 -2.17 -1.72 24.20
C THR A 110 -3.56 -1.20 23.84
N LYS A 111 -4.57 -1.59 24.62
CA LYS A 111 -5.94 -1.10 24.44
C LYS A 111 -6.02 0.44 24.52
N SER A 112 -5.28 1.04 25.44
CA SER A 112 -5.23 2.50 25.60
C SER A 112 -4.61 3.18 24.36
N GLU A 113 -3.49 2.66 23.85
CA GLU A 113 -2.87 3.19 22.63
C GLU A 113 -3.80 3.05 21.42
N SER A 114 -4.46 1.91 21.31
CA SER A 114 -5.47 1.66 20.27
C SER A 114 -6.60 2.70 20.29
N ASP A 115 -7.20 2.94 21.46
CA ASP A 115 -8.33 3.88 21.59
C ASP A 115 -7.86 5.32 21.35
N ASN A 116 -6.73 5.71 21.92
CA ASN A 116 -6.15 7.05 21.75
C ASN A 116 -5.75 7.32 20.29
N PHE A 117 -5.29 6.30 19.56
CA PHE A 117 -5.01 6.46 18.14
C PHE A 117 -6.26 6.73 17.32
N LEU A 118 -7.41 6.11 17.61
CA LEU A 118 -8.65 6.43 16.90
C LEU A 118 -9.06 7.89 17.11
N GLU A 119 -8.88 8.44 18.30
CA GLU A 119 -9.10 9.87 18.57
C GLU A 119 -8.12 10.77 17.82
N HIS A 120 -6.83 10.38 17.80
CA HIS A 120 -5.79 11.08 17.04
C HIS A 120 -6.10 11.06 15.54
N PHE A 121 -6.47 9.90 15.00
CA PHE A 121 -6.85 9.71 13.61
C PHE A 121 -8.09 10.55 13.25
N GLU A 122 -9.10 10.57 14.11
CA GLU A 122 -10.30 11.38 13.90
C GLU A 122 -9.98 12.87 13.82
N LYS A 123 -9.07 13.37 14.67
CA LYS A 123 -8.61 14.78 14.61
C LYS A 123 -7.96 15.10 13.26
N LEU A 124 -7.17 14.19 12.69
CA LEU A 124 -6.57 14.37 11.37
C LEU A 124 -7.63 14.34 10.26
N VAL A 125 -8.51 13.33 10.27
CA VAL A 125 -9.56 13.14 9.26
C VAL A 125 -10.55 14.31 9.23
N LYS A 126 -10.83 14.92 10.38
CA LYS A 126 -11.72 16.10 10.51
C LYS A 126 -11.18 17.33 9.75
N SER A 127 -9.88 17.41 9.50
CA SER A 127 -9.28 18.52 8.77
C SER A 127 -9.88 18.65 7.36
N LYS A 128 -10.23 19.90 6.98
CA LYS A 128 -10.74 20.21 5.63
C LYS A 128 -9.67 20.05 4.55
N GLU A 129 -8.40 20.08 4.92
CA GLU A 129 -7.27 19.92 4.01
C GLU A 129 -7.12 18.47 3.54
N ILE A 130 -7.41 17.50 4.41
CA ILE A 130 -7.39 16.08 4.03
C ILE A 130 -8.59 15.79 3.13
N LYS A 131 -8.33 15.29 1.92
CA LYS A 131 -9.34 14.95 0.92
C LYS A 131 -9.54 13.46 0.74
N ILE A 132 -8.45 12.70 0.86
CA ILE A 132 -8.42 11.25 0.65
C ILE A 132 -7.45 10.61 1.64
N ILE A 133 -7.76 9.39 2.06
CA ILE A 133 -6.95 8.59 2.96
C ILE A 133 -6.51 7.30 2.26
N ALA A 134 -5.20 7.02 2.26
CA ALA A 134 -4.66 5.73 1.85
C ALA A 134 -4.24 4.94 3.09
N ILE A 135 -4.90 3.82 3.36
CA ILE A 135 -4.56 2.90 4.45
C ILE A 135 -3.91 1.67 3.84
N SER A 136 -2.66 1.38 4.21
CA SER A 136 -1.93 0.29 3.56
C SER A 136 -1.06 -0.50 4.54
N GLY A 137 -1.15 -1.83 4.47
CA GLY A 137 -0.37 -2.77 5.27
C GLY A 137 -1.17 -3.56 6.29
N SER A 138 -0.46 -4.34 7.11
CA SER A 138 -1.03 -5.19 8.16
C SER A 138 -1.28 -4.42 9.45
N LEU A 139 -2.20 -4.92 10.26
CA LEU A 139 -2.37 -4.49 11.65
C LEU A 139 -1.24 -5.09 12.51
N PRO A 140 -0.68 -4.32 13.46
CA PRO A 140 0.19 -4.86 14.50
C PRO A 140 -0.64 -5.69 15.50
N ASP A 141 0.06 -6.50 16.30
CA ASP A 141 -0.58 -7.22 17.39
C ASP A 141 -1.23 -6.28 18.41
N GLY A 142 -2.23 -6.80 19.12
CA GLY A 142 -2.99 -6.05 20.14
C GLY A 142 -4.15 -5.25 19.58
N LEU A 143 -4.21 -5.02 18.26
CA LEU A 143 -5.38 -4.41 17.62
C LEU A 143 -6.44 -5.47 17.30
N GLU A 144 -7.70 -5.07 17.44
CA GLU A 144 -8.82 -5.91 17.01
C GLU A 144 -8.82 -6.08 15.49
N ILE A 145 -9.22 -7.24 15.00
CA ILE A 145 -9.22 -7.56 13.57
C ILE A 145 -10.08 -6.61 12.73
N ASN A 146 -11.10 -5.99 13.32
CA ASN A 146 -12.00 -5.03 12.71
C ASN A 146 -11.51 -3.58 12.81
N TYR A 147 -10.25 -3.36 13.20
CA TYR A 147 -9.74 -2.01 13.47
C TYR A 147 -9.82 -1.09 12.23
N TYR A 148 -9.51 -1.61 11.04
CA TYR A 148 -9.68 -0.85 9.80
C TYR A 148 -11.14 -0.47 9.54
N SER A 149 -12.10 -1.32 9.94
CA SER A 149 -13.53 -0.98 9.85
C SER A 149 -13.88 0.23 10.72
N LYS A 150 -13.34 0.31 11.95
CA LYS A 150 -13.52 1.47 12.84
C LYS A 150 -12.93 2.75 12.22
N MET A 151 -11.76 2.65 11.59
CA MET A 151 -11.13 3.79 10.91
C MET A 151 -11.95 4.25 9.69
N ILE A 152 -12.48 3.31 8.90
CA ILE A 152 -13.34 3.62 7.74
C ILE A 152 -14.64 4.30 8.20
N GLU A 153 -15.22 3.87 9.32
CA GLU A 153 -16.40 4.51 9.91
C GLU A 153 -16.13 5.98 10.29
N ILE A 154 -14.96 6.26 10.87
CA ILE A 154 -14.51 7.64 11.11
C ILE A 154 -14.41 8.42 9.80
N CYS A 155 -13.80 7.83 8.75
CA CYS A 155 -13.69 8.49 7.46
C CYS A 155 -15.05 8.81 6.85
N GLU A 156 -16.00 7.89 6.93
CA GLU A 156 -17.38 8.06 6.45
C GLU A 156 -18.09 9.22 7.17
N LYS A 157 -17.97 9.32 8.51
CA LYS A 157 -18.51 10.44 9.30
C LYS A 157 -18.11 11.81 8.76
N TYR A 158 -16.88 11.92 8.22
CA TYR A 158 -16.35 13.16 7.65
C TYR A 158 -16.37 13.17 6.11
N LYS A 159 -17.04 12.21 5.47
CA LYS A 159 -17.17 12.08 4.00
C LYS A 159 -15.81 12.07 3.29
N LYS A 160 -14.86 11.33 3.84
CA LYS A 160 -13.53 11.16 3.25
C LYS A 160 -13.43 9.85 2.50
N SER A 161 -12.92 9.89 1.27
CA SER A 161 -12.64 8.71 0.48
C SER A 161 -11.46 7.92 1.05
N VAL A 162 -11.58 6.59 1.06
CA VAL A 162 -10.54 5.67 1.54
C VAL A 162 -10.08 4.74 0.42
N VAL A 163 -8.77 4.69 0.18
CA VAL A 163 -8.10 3.63 -0.58
C VAL A 163 -7.49 2.66 0.42
N LEU A 164 -7.92 1.40 0.39
CA LEU A 164 -7.48 0.38 1.34
C LEU A 164 -6.68 -0.72 0.63
N ASP A 165 -5.46 -0.96 1.09
CA ASP A 165 -4.62 -2.08 0.70
C ASP A 165 -4.21 -2.89 1.93
N CYS A 166 -5.04 -3.84 2.30
CA CYS A 166 -4.75 -4.83 3.33
C CYS A 166 -5.25 -6.21 2.85
N SER A 167 -4.88 -7.26 3.55
CA SER A 167 -5.18 -8.63 3.15
C SER A 167 -5.76 -9.48 4.27
N GLY A 168 -6.15 -10.70 3.94
CA GLY A 168 -6.56 -11.73 4.89
C GLY A 168 -7.79 -11.36 5.71
N LYS A 169 -7.76 -11.73 6.99
CA LYS A 169 -8.92 -11.55 7.90
C LYS A 169 -9.31 -10.08 8.09
N ALA A 170 -8.34 -9.15 8.12
CA ALA A 170 -8.61 -7.73 8.28
C ALA A 170 -9.43 -7.17 7.10
N LEU A 171 -9.07 -7.53 5.87
CA LEU A 171 -9.84 -7.15 4.69
C LEU A 171 -11.24 -7.79 4.72
N LEU A 172 -11.34 -9.07 5.08
CA LEU A 172 -12.64 -9.75 5.17
C LEU A 172 -13.58 -9.05 6.15
N GLU A 173 -13.09 -8.60 7.31
CA GLU A 173 -13.91 -7.85 8.29
C GLU A 173 -14.35 -6.48 7.73
N VAL A 174 -13.50 -5.79 7.00
CA VAL A 174 -13.90 -4.55 6.29
C VAL A 174 -15.00 -4.86 5.26
N LEU A 175 -14.85 -5.96 4.50
CA LEU A 175 -15.82 -6.34 3.49
C LEU A 175 -17.18 -6.80 4.06
N LYS A 176 -17.25 -7.22 5.30
CA LYS A 176 -18.50 -7.52 6.02
C LYS A 176 -19.15 -6.30 6.67
N ASN A 177 -18.39 -5.21 6.89
CA ASN A 177 -18.89 -4.03 7.57
C ASN A 177 -19.91 -3.25 6.71
N LYS A 178 -20.73 -2.41 7.36
CA LYS A 178 -21.69 -1.51 6.72
C LYS A 178 -21.00 -0.45 5.85
N TYR A 179 -19.93 0.14 6.38
CA TYR A 179 -19.16 1.17 5.71
C TYR A 179 -18.00 0.55 4.96
N LYS A 180 -17.80 0.94 3.71
CA LYS A 180 -16.82 0.35 2.79
C LYS A 180 -15.78 1.40 2.39
N PRO A 181 -14.53 0.99 2.09
CA PRO A 181 -13.60 1.88 1.41
C PRO A 181 -14.11 2.17 -0.01
N LYS A 182 -13.69 3.31 -0.55
CA LYS A 182 -13.95 3.64 -1.97
C LYS A 182 -13.23 2.69 -2.91
N VAL A 183 -12.01 2.29 -2.54
CA VAL A 183 -11.15 1.42 -3.36
C VAL A 183 -10.55 0.32 -2.51
N ILE A 184 -10.50 -0.90 -3.07
CA ILE A 184 -9.61 -1.98 -2.64
C ILE A 184 -8.75 -2.45 -3.81
N LYS A 185 -7.52 -2.94 -3.51
CA LYS A 185 -6.59 -3.45 -4.52
C LYS A 185 -6.05 -4.84 -4.15
N PRO A 186 -6.83 -5.90 -4.25
CA PRO A 186 -6.33 -7.26 -4.07
C PRO A 186 -5.52 -7.74 -5.28
N ASN A 187 -4.71 -8.78 -5.07
CA ASN A 187 -4.23 -9.65 -6.13
C ASN A 187 -5.10 -10.91 -6.24
N THR A 188 -4.81 -11.82 -7.19
CA THR A 188 -5.60 -13.06 -7.39
C THR A 188 -5.53 -14.01 -6.20
N GLU A 189 -4.39 -14.08 -5.51
CA GLU A 189 -4.21 -14.93 -4.32
C GLU A 189 -5.04 -14.41 -3.15
N GLU A 190 -5.02 -13.10 -2.92
CA GLU A 190 -5.83 -12.44 -1.90
C GLU A 190 -7.33 -12.58 -2.18
N LEU A 191 -7.75 -12.47 -3.45
CA LEU A 191 -9.12 -12.77 -3.85
C LEU A 191 -9.50 -14.22 -3.58
N SER A 192 -8.63 -15.17 -3.94
CA SER A 192 -8.84 -16.59 -3.68
C SER A 192 -9.04 -16.89 -2.20
N GLN A 193 -8.22 -16.26 -1.34
CA GLN A 193 -8.35 -16.36 0.11
C GLN A 193 -9.67 -15.77 0.63
N LEU A 194 -10.11 -14.63 0.08
CA LEU A 194 -11.35 -13.94 0.49
C LEU A 194 -12.60 -14.76 0.18
N ILE A 195 -12.65 -15.40 -0.98
CA ILE A 195 -13.83 -16.16 -1.43
C ILE A 195 -13.71 -17.66 -1.19
N GLY A 196 -12.58 -18.14 -0.66
CA GLY A 196 -12.36 -19.54 -0.28
C GLY A 196 -12.27 -20.52 -1.45
N LYS A 197 -11.89 -20.04 -2.65
CA LYS A 197 -11.66 -20.88 -3.84
C LYS A 197 -10.61 -20.22 -4.74
N ASP A 198 -9.93 -21.01 -5.55
CA ASP A 198 -8.97 -20.51 -6.52
C ASP A 198 -9.65 -19.60 -7.54
N VAL A 199 -8.99 -18.47 -7.82
CA VAL A 199 -9.40 -17.48 -8.82
C VAL A 199 -8.30 -17.33 -9.86
N SER A 200 -8.65 -17.63 -11.11
CA SER A 200 -7.72 -17.46 -12.23
C SER A 200 -7.68 -15.99 -12.70
N LYS A 201 -6.73 -15.71 -13.60
CA LYS A 201 -6.62 -14.40 -14.25
C LYS A 201 -7.61 -14.22 -15.43
N ASN A 202 -8.52 -15.18 -15.64
CA ASN A 202 -9.50 -15.11 -16.73
C ASN A 202 -10.50 -13.96 -16.48
N PRO A 203 -10.70 -13.03 -17.45
CA PRO A 203 -11.57 -11.88 -17.28
C PRO A 203 -13.03 -12.23 -16.96
N ASP A 204 -13.59 -13.30 -17.56
CA ASP A 204 -14.98 -13.71 -17.31
C ASP A 204 -15.16 -14.25 -15.90
N GLU A 205 -14.16 -14.99 -15.39
CA GLU A 205 -14.16 -15.45 -14.02
C GLU A 205 -14.02 -14.30 -13.03
N LEU A 206 -13.06 -13.39 -13.27
CA LEU A 206 -12.88 -12.19 -12.44
C LEU A 206 -14.15 -11.34 -12.42
N LYS A 207 -14.78 -11.11 -13.57
CA LYS A 207 -16.06 -10.38 -13.69
C LYS A 207 -17.15 -11.04 -12.85
N LYS A 208 -17.24 -12.38 -12.85
CA LYS A 208 -18.19 -13.13 -12.04
C LYS A 208 -17.88 -13.02 -10.55
N VAL A 209 -16.61 -13.14 -10.17
CA VAL A 209 -16.14 -13.01 -8.78
C VAL A 209 -16.44 -11.63 -8.22
N LEU A 210 -16.11 -10.57 -8.96
CA LEU A 210 -16.28 -9.18 -8.49
C LEU A 210 -17.76 -8.72 -8.44
N LYS A 211 -18.69 -9.54 -8.92
CA LYS A 211 -20.15 -9.36 -8.72
C LYS A 211 -20.66 -10.03 -7.44
N ASP A 212 -19.80 -10.74 -6.68
CA ASP A 212 -20.20 -11.35 -5.42
C ASP A 212 -20.68 -10.29 -4.42
N LYS A 213 -21.68 -10.65 -3.60
CA LYS A 213 -22.27 -9.77 -2.58
C LYS A 213 -21.24 -9.25 -1.59
N LEU A 214 -20.14 -9.95 -1.36
CA LEU A 214 -19.03 -9.52 -0.50
C LEU A 214 -18.46 -8.16 -0.94
N PHE A 215 -18.43 -7.89 -2.25
CA PHE A 215 -17.89 -6.68 -2.85
C PHE A 215 -18.92 -5.59 -3.14
N GLU A 216 -20.15 -5.78 -2.68
CA GLU A 216 -21.21 -4.78 -2.83
C GLU A 216 -20.82 -3.46 -2.14
N LYS A 217 -21.20 -2.33 -2.74
CA LYS A 217 -20.92 -0.95 -2.27
C LYS A 217 -19.45 -0.52 -2.28
N ILE A 218 -18.54 -1.31 -2.87
CA ILE A 218 -17.19 -0.84 -3.16
C ILE A 218 -17.22 -0.25 -4.56
N GLU A 219 -16.84 1.02 -4.67
CA GLU A 219 -16.87 1.74 -5.95
C GLU A 219 -15.81 1.20 -6.90
N TRP A 220 -14.57 1.02 -6.42
CA TRP A 220 -13.46 0.50 -7.20
C TRP A 220 -12.87 -0.78 -6.61
N ILE A 221 -12.72 -1.80 -7.44
CA ILE A 221 -11.93 -2.99 -7.11
C ILE A 221 -10.91 -3.18 -8.23
N ILE A 222 -9.62 -3.08 -7.89
CA ILE A 222 -8.54 -3.19 -8.86
C ILE A 222 -7.71 -4.43 -8.51
N VAL A 223 -7.85 -5.47 -9.33
CA VAL A 223 -7.15 -6.75 -9.15
C VAL A 223 -5.83 -6.70 -9.91
N SER A 224 -4.71 -6.71 -9.20
CA SER A 224 -3.39 -6.76 -9.82
C SER A 224 -3.09 -8.17 -10.33
N LEU A 225 -2.62 -8.29 -11.58
CA LEU A 225 -2.30 -9.55 -12.27
C LEU A 225 -0.80 -9.72 -12.54
N GLY A 226 0.04 -8.89 -11.92
CA GLY A 226 1.49 -8.86 -12.13
C GLY A 226 1.85 -8.41 -13.56
N ALA A 227 2.62 -9.21 -14.27
CA ALA A 227 3.02 -8.91 -15.65
C ALA A 227 1.84 -8.87 -16.64
N ASP A 228 0.68 -9.46 -16.28
CA ASP A 228 -0.53 -9.45 -17.10
C ASP A 228 -1.38 -8.18 -16.89
N GLY A 229 -0.85 -7.18 -16.16
CA GLY A 229 -1.52 -5.91 -15.91
C GLY A 229 -2.53 -5.95 -14.78
N ALA A 230 -3.77 -5.58 -15.03
CA ALA A 230 -4.83 -5.54 -14.01
C ALA A 230 -6.22 -5.82 -14.61
N PHE A 231 -7.13 -6.22 -13.73
CA PHE A 231 -8.55 -6.27 -14.01
C PHE A 231 -9.27 -5.38 -13.00
N ALA A 232 -10.14 -4.48 -13.48
CA ALA A 232 -10.79 -3.53 -12.58
C ALA A 232 -12.31 -3.53 -12.74
N LYS A 233 -12.99 -3.28 -11.61
CA LYS A 233 -14.42 -2.95 -11.57
C LYS A 233 -14.57 -1.53 -11.04
N HIS A 234 -15.33 -0.70 -11.73
CA HIS A 234 -15.78 0.60 -11.25
C HIS A 234 -17.32 0.66 -11.35
N ASN A 235 -17.98 0.57 -10.22
CA ASN A 235 -19.44 0.39 -10.17
C ASN A 235 -19.88 -0.80 -11.04
N ASP A 236 -20.62 -0.55 -12.12
CA ASP A 236 -21.12 -1.59 -13.05
C ASP A 236 -20.20 -1.82 -14.27
N LYS A 237 -19.15 -1.03 -14.42
CA LYS A 237 -18.19 -1.13 -15.52
C LYS A 237 -17.01 -2.03 -15.14
N PHE A 238 -16.49 -2.72 -16.15
CA PHE A 238 -15.32 -3.58 -16.01
C PHE A 238 -14.26 -3.20 -17.02
N TYR A 239 -13.01 -3.28 -16.60
CA TYR A 239 -11.86 -2.92 -17.41
C TYR A 239 -10.79 -4.00 -17.36
N LYS A 240 -10.23 -4.30 -18.52
CA LYS A 240 -8.97 -5.03 -18.64
C LYS A 240 -7.87 -4.02 -18.91
N VAL A 241 -6.79 -4.09 -18.15
CA VAL A 241 -5.61 -3.24 -18.32
C VAL A 241 -4.49 -4.11 -18.88
N ASN A 242 -4.04 -3.82 -20.08
CA ASN A 242 -2.89 -4.44 -20.70
C ASN A 242 -1.68 -3.54 -20.51
N VAL A 243 -0.57 -4.11 -20.05
CA VAL A 243 0.67 -3.38 -19.78
C VAL A 243 1.78 -3.84 -20.72
N PRO A 244 2.71 -2.96 -21.12
CA PRO A 244 3.87 -3.35 -21.90
C PRO A 244 4.85 -4.21 -21.10
N ASN A 245 5.67 -4.99 -21.80
CA ASN A 245 6.78 -5.72 -21.16
C ASN A 245 7.86 -4.75 -20.70
N ILE A 246 8.29 -4.91 -19.46
CA ILE A 246 9.36 -4.14 -18.85
C ILE A 246 10.49 -5.05 -18.35
N LYS A 247 11.68 -4.48 -18.19
CA LYS A 247 12.77 -5.17 -17.50
C LYS A 247 12.59 -5.01 -16.00
N VAL A 248 12.11 -6.06 -15.33
CA VAL A 248 11.96 -6.08 -13.88
C VAL A 248 13.34 -6.18 -13.21
N VAL A 249 13.56 -5.30 -12.22
CA VAL A 249 14.75 -5.27 -11.36
C VAL A 249 14.37 -5.72 -9.94
N ASN A 250 13.32 -5.13 -9.37
CA ASN A 250 12.79 -5.52 -8.06
C ASN A 250 11.26 -5.33 -8.02
N PRO A 251 10.46 -6.40 -7.96
CA PRO A 251 9.00 -6.29 -7.95
C PRO A 251 8.42 -5.85 -6.59
N VAL A 252 9.22 -5.85 -5.52
CA VAL A 252 8.75 -5.46 -4.18
C VAL A 252 8.35 -3.99 -4.13
N GLY A 253 7.17 -3.69 -3.60
CA GLY A 253 6.63 -2.34 -3.53
C GLY A 253 5.87 -1.88 -4.78
N SER A 254 5.80 -2.70 -5.84
CA SER A 254 4.99 -2.36 -7.03
C SER A 254 3.51 -2.21 -6.69
N GLY A 255 2.99 -3.07 -5.81
CA GLY A 255 1.63 -2.95 -5.28
C GLY A 255 1.39 -1.65 -4.53
N ASP A 256 2.35 -1.23 -3.70
CA ASP A 256 2.28 0.02 -2.93
C ASP A 256 2.33 1.23 -3.88
N SER A 257 3.17 1.16 -4.92
CA SER A 257 3.27 2.20 -5.96
C SER A 257 1.99 2.29 -6.80
N THR A 258 1.33 1.14 -7.08
CA THR A 258 0.00 1.10 -7.69
C THR A 258 -1.03 1.79 -6.79
N VAL A 259 -1.02 1.54 -5.48
CA VAL A 259 -1.90 2.24 -4.50
C VAL A 259 -1.65 3.74 -4.49
N ALA A 260 -0.40 4.17 -4.56
CA ALA A 260 -0.06 5.59 -4.69
C ALA A 260 -0.67 6.21 -5.95
N GLY A 261 -0.56 5.52 -7.09
CA GLY A 261 -1.16 5.95 -8.36
C GLY A 261 -2.68 6.08 -8.29
N ILE A 262 -3.35 5.09 -7.73
CA ILE A 262 -4.81 5.11 -7.48
C ILE A 262 -5.18 6.32 -6.61
N THR A 263 -4.47 6.49 -5.50
CA THR A 263 -4.75 7.54 -4.52
C THR A 263 -4.57 8.94 -5.12
N SER A 264 -3.46 9.15 -5.84
CA SER A 264 -3.17 10.40 -6.55
C SER A 264 -4.22 10.69 -7.63
N ALA A 265 -4.56 9.71 -8.47
CA ALA A 265 -5.56 9.86 -9.52
C ALA A 265 -6.95 10.22 -8.98
N ILE A 266 -7.39 9.59 -7.87
CA ILE A 266 -8.66 9.95 -7.22
C ILE A 266 -8.58 11.37 -6.63
N HIS A 267 -7.46 11.74 -6.03
CA HIS A 267 -7.25 13.08 -5.48
C HIS A 267 -7.33 14.18 -6.56
N GLU A 268 -6.88 13.88 -7.77
CA GLU A 268 -6.93 14.75 -8.95
C GLU A 268 -8.28 14.69 -9.70
N ASN A 269 -9.20 13.80 -9.33
CA ASN A 269 -10.45 13.49 -10.05
C ASN A 269 -10.19 13.05 -11.50
N ALA A 270 -9.20 12.20 -11.71
CA ALA A 270 -8.84 11.65 -13.01
C ALA A 270 -9.98 10.79 -13.61
N SER A 271 -9.98 10.64 -14.94
CA SER A 271 -10.87 9.69 -15.61
C SER A 271 -10.56 8.25 -15.22
N ASP A 272 -11.50 7.32 -15.40
CA ASP A 272 -11.30 5.89 -15.12
C ASP A 272 -10.06 5.35 -15.85
N GLN A 273 -9.91 5.71 -17.12
CA GLN A 273 -8.78 5.28 -17.93
C GLN A 273 -7.45 5.83 -17.41
N ASP A 274 -7.40 7.10 -17.05
CA ASP A 274 -6.17 7.74 -16.56
C ASP A 274 -5.81 7.23 -15.16
N LEU A 275 -6.81 6.96 -14.30
CA LEU A 275 -6.60 6.31 -13.01
C LEU A 275 -5.94 4.94 -13.19
N LEU A 276 -6.49 4.11 -14.07
CA LEU A 276 -5.97 2.78 -14.32
C LEU A 276 -4.58 2.80 -14.97
N ARG A 277 -4.33 3.73 -15.92
CA ARG A 277 -3.00 3.94 -16.50
C ARG A 277 -1.99 4.37 -15.41
N LYS A 278 -2.29 5.45 -14.68
CA LYS A 278 -1.40 5.99 -13.64
C LYS A 278 -1.06 4.93 -12.59
N ALA A 279 -2.04 4.17 -12.14
CA ALA A 279 -1.86 3.10 -11.17
C ALA A 279 -0.88 2.02 -11.65
N ASN A 280 -1.08 1.51 -12.87
CA ASN A 280 -0.23 0.46 -13.43
C ASN A 280 1.17 0.96 -13.79
N VAL A 281 1.27 2.18 -14.35
CA VAL A 281 2.57 2.81 -14.67
C VAL A 281 3.45 2.95 -13.44
N LEU A 282 2.91 3.42 -12.32
CA LEU A 282 3.70 3.56 -11.09
C LEU A 282 4.13 2.20 -10.52
N GLY A 283 3.28 1.17 -10.64
CA GLY A 283 3.68 -0.19 -10.30
C GLY A 283 4.84 -0.70 -11.16
N MET A 284 4.79 -0.44 -12.48
CA MET A 284 5.86 -0.80 -13.42
C MET A 284 7.15 -0.02 -13.14
N LEU A 285 7.06 1.31 -12.95
CA LEU A 285 8.23 2.15 -12.65
C LEU A 285 8.94 1.68 -11.38
N ASN A 286 8.20 1.33 -10.32
CA ASN A 286 8.82 0.75 -9.13
C ASN A 286 9.50 -0.59 -9.45
N ALA A 287 8.87 -1.47 -10.25
CA ALA A 287 9.45 -2.77 -10.60
C ALA A 287 10.77 -2.65 -11.39
N MET A 288 10.97 -1.55 -12.09
CA MET A 288 12.20 -1.25 -12.84
C MET A 288 13.34 -0.73 -11.96
N GLU A 289 13.08 -0.43 -10.68
CA GLU A 289 14.04 0.16 -9.75
C GLU A 289 14.53 -0.84 -8.72
N LYS A 290 15.73 -0.57 -8.14
CA LYS A 290 16.31 -1.40 -7.07
C LYS A 290 15.64 -1.14 -5.71
N LEU A 291 15.16 0.09 -5.50
CA LEU A 291 14.63 0.55 -4.21
C LEU A 291 13.12 0.43 -4.19
N THR A 292 12.58 -0.20 -3.16
CA THR A 292 11.14 -0.26 -2.89
C THR A 292 10.56 1.13 -2.58
N GLY A 293 9.40 1.45 -3.15
CA GLY A 293 8.73 2.75 -2.96
C GLY A 293 9.52 3.90 -3.58
N PHE A 294 10.20 3.62 -4.68
CA PHE A 294 10.89 4.58 -5.52
C PHE A 294 10.44 4.41 -6.98
N VAL A 295 10.21 5.53 -7.67
CA VAL A 295 9.81 5.56 -9.08
C VAL A 295 10.66 6.59 -9.82
N ASN A 296 11.27 6.19 -10.95
CA ASN A 296 11.91 7.12 -11.86
C ASN A 296 10.88 7.57 -12.90
N LEU A 297 10.49 8.83 -12.84
CA LEU A 297 9.43 9.39 -13.68
C LEU A 297 9.87 9.67 -15.14
N GLU A 298 11.15 9.51 -15.50
CA GLU A 298 11.64 9.74 -16.88
C GLU A 298 10.90 8.88 -17.91
N ASN A 299 10.48 7.65 -17.53
CA ASN A 299 9.74 6.75 -18.40
C ASN A 299 8.21 6.84 -18.22
N TYR A 300 7.71 7.77 -17.40
CA TYR A 300 6.29 7.84 -17.06
C TYR A 300 5.40 8.04 -18.30
N ASP A 301 5.65 9.08 -19.08
CA ASP A 301 4.81 9.42 -20.23
C ASP A 301 4.83 8.34 -21.31
N LYS A 302 6.00 7.72 -21.53
CA LYS A 302 6.13 6.60 -22.46
C LYS A 302 5.24 5.44 -22.03
N LEU A 303 5.39 4.97 -20.79
CA LEU A 303 4.60 3.84 -20.27
C LEU A 303 3.12 4.17 -20.18
N PHE A 304 2.77 5.43 -19.83
CA PHE A 304 1.38 5.87 -19.76
C PHE A 304 0.66 5.75 -21.11
N ASN A 305 1.35 6.06 -22.19
CA ASN A 305 0.80 5.95 -23.55
C ASN A 305 0.78 4.50 -24.08
N GLU A 306 1.63 3.62 -23.55
CA GLU A 306 1.69 2.20 -23.91
C GLU A 306 0.67 1.34 -23.14
N VAL A 307 0.14 1.81 -22.00
CA VAL A 307 -0.90 1.09 -21.25
C VAL A 307 -2.24 1.21 -21.96
N GLU A 308 -2.79 0.08 -22.35
CA GLU A 308 -4.10 -0.02 -23.01
C GLU A 308 -5.20 -0.36 -21.99
N ILE A 309 -6.31 0.38 -22.05
CA ILE A 309 -7.50 0.16 -21.21
C ILE A 309 -8.66 -0.26 -22.09
N LEU A 310 -9.19 -1.44 -21.83
CA LEU A 310 -10.35 -2.00 -22.54
C LEU A 310 -11.55 -2.07 -21.58
N GLU A 311 -12.62 -1.37 -21.85
CA GLU A 311 -13.93 -1.55 -21.18
C GLU A 311 -14.61 -2.80 -21.76
N ILE A 312 -15.07 -3.75 -20.88
CA ILE A 312 -15.56 -5.08 -21.28
C ILE A 312 -16.88 -5.47 -20.59
#